data_45d0d0107c79b2dc8717b55e0a37201e
#
_entry.id   45d0d0107c79b2dc8717b55e0a37201e
#
_cell.length_a   1.000
_cell.length_b   1.000
_cell.length_c   1.000
_cell.angle_alpha   90.00
_cell.angle_beta   90.00
_cell.angle_gamma   90.00
#
_symmetry.space_group_name_H-M   'P 1'
#
loop_
_entity.id
_entity.type
_entity.pdbx_description
1 polymer ?
#
loop_
_entity_poly.entity_id
_entity_poly.type
_entity_poly.pdbx_seq_one_letter_code
_entity_poly.pdbx_strand_id
1 'polypeptide(L)' 'MAHQFSCSACAFEVQSENDDELIELVQNHASEMHDMDVSREDVMDGWESVSASD' A
#
# COMPACT_ATOMS: atom_id res chain seq x y z
N MET A 1 4.72 -14.53 -2.82
CA MET A 1 5.17 -13.20 -3.25
C MET A 1 4.34 -12.15 -2.56
N ALA A 2 4.96 -11.06 -2.21
CA ALA A 2 4.29 -9.99 -1.49
C ALA A 2 4.38 -8.70 -2.27
N HIS A 3 3.52 -7.76 -1.92
CA HIS A 3 3.59 -6.41 -2.46
C HIS A 3 3.90 -5.44 -1.34
N GLN A 4 4.57 -4.37 -1.67
CA GLN A 4 4.96 -3.34 -0.73
C GLN A 4 4.52 -1.98 -1.27
N PHE A 5 4.01 -1.15 -0.39
CA PHE A 5 3.61 0.20 -0.76
C PHE A 5 4.24 1.19 0.19
N SER A 6 4.81 2.24 -0.37
CA SER A 6 5.41 3.32 0.41
C SER A 6 4.69 4.61 0.11
N CYS A 7 4.40 5.37 1.15
CA CYS A 7 3.76 6.67 0.99
C CYS A 7 4.84 7.72 0.72
N SER A 8 4.67 8.48 -0.38
CA SER A 8 5.65 9.50 -0.71
C SER A 8 5.49 10.76 0.13
N ALA A 9 4.37 10.90 0.81
CA ALA A 9 4.11 12.09 1.62
C ALA A 9 4.59 11.94 3.06
N CYS A 10 4.91 10.73 3.47
CA CYS A 10 5.39 10.49 4.83
C CYS A 10 6.21 9.21 4.82
N ALA A 11 6.60 8.74 5.99
CA ALA A 11 7.46 7.56 6.10
C ALA A 11 6.69 6.26 6.19
N PHE A 12 5.41 6.25 5.85
CA PHE A 12 4.59 5.07 5.94
C PHE A 12 5.03 4.02 4.91
N GLU A 13 5.20 2.79 5.38
CA GLU A 13 5.51 1.65 4.54
C GLU A 13 4.71 0.46 5.01
N VAL A 14 4.18 -0.33 4.08
CA VAL A 14 3.46 -1.54 4.44
C VAL A 14 3.75 -2.61 3.40
N GLN A 15 3.88 -3.84 3.87
CA GLN A 15 4.12 -5.00 3.03
C GLN A 15 3.17 -6.10 3.43
N SER A 16 2.58 -6.77 2.47
CA SER A 16 1.64 -7.85 2.75
C SER A 16 1.64 -8.84 1.61
N GLU A 17 1.41 -10.10 1.93
CA GLU A 17 1.21 -11.14 0.91
C GLU A 17 -0.23 -11.17 0.44
N ASN A 18 -1.12 -10.48 1.14
CA ASN A 18 -2.52 -10.40 0.78
C ASN A 18 -2.79 -9.06 0.14
N ASP A 19 -3.06 -9.07 -1.18
CA ASP A 19 -3.24 -7.83 -1.93
C ASP A 19 -4.43 -7.03 -1.43
N ASP A 20 -5.53 -7.71 -1.13
CA ASP A 20 -6.72 -7.01 -0.65
C ASP A 20 -6.44 -6.30 0.66
N GLU A 21 -5.71 -6.96 1.54
CA GLU A 21 -5.36 -6.37 2.83
C GLU A 21 -4.43 -5.18 2.63
N LEU A 22 -3.48 -5.31 1.74
CA LEU A 22 -2.56 -4.22 1.46
C LEU A 22 -3.30 -3.00 0.94
N ILE A 23 -4.21 -3.21 0.00
CA ILE A 23 -4.99 -2.12 -0.56
C ILE A 23 -5.81 -1.44 0.53
N GLU A 24 -6.43 -2.23 1.39
CA GLU A 24 -7.24 -1.67 2.46
C GLU A 24 -6.40 -0.85 3.43
N LEU A 25 -5.23 -1.34 3.76
CA LEU A 25 -4.33 -0.61 4.66
C LEU A 25 -3.89 0.71 4.06
N VAL A 26 -3.55 0.70 2.78
CA VAL A 26 -3.14 1.93 2.11
C VAL A 26 -4.28 2.92 2.02
N GLN A 27 -5.48 2.43 1.71
CA GLN A 27 -6.65 3.30 1.62
C GLN A 27 -6.96 3.93 2.97
N ASN A 28 -6.87 3.16 4.04
CA ASN A 28 -7.11 3.68 5.37
C ASN A 28 -6.07 4.72 5.75
N HIS A 29 -4.82 4.44 5.44
CA HIS A 29 -3.75 5.39 5.73
C HIS A 29 -3.98 6.71 5.02
N ALA A 30 -4.28 6.65 3.72
CA ALA A 30 -4.48 7.86 2.94
C ALA A 30 -5.67 8.67 3.45
N SER A 31 -6.74 7.98 3.83
CA SER A 31 -7.93 8.65 4.30
C SER A 31 -7.71 9.31 5.65
N GLU A 32 -7.03 8.63 6.57
CA GLU A 32 -6.90 9.12 7.93
C GLU A 32 -5.75 10.10 8.11
N MET A 33 -4.67 9.87 7.39
CA MET A 33 -3.47 10.69 7.59
C MET A 33 -3.35 11.83 6.60
N HIS A 34 -3.92 11.67 5.41
CA HIS A 34 -3.77 12.65 4.34
C HIS A 34 -5.10 13.14 3.78
N ASP A 35 -6.21 12.66 4.34
CA ASP A 35 -7.55 13.06 3.92
C ASP A 35 -7.72 12.90 2.41
N MET A 36 -7.25 11.80 1.87
CA MET A 36 -7.29 11.51 0.45
C MET A 36 -8.02 10.21 0.19
N ASP A 37 -8.68 10.15 -0.97
CA ASP A 37 -9.32 8.92 -1.44
C ASP A 37 -8.42 8.28 -2.48
N VAL A 38 -7.97 7.07 -2.20
CA VAL A 38 -7.12 6.32 -3.10
C VAL A 38 -7.88 5.09 -3.57
N SER A 39 -7.94 4.89 -4.88
CA SER A 39 -8.65 3.74 -5.42
C SER A 39 -7.75 2.50 -5.41
N ARG A 40 -8.38 1.34 -5.62
CA ARG A 40 -7.60 0.11 -5.72
C ARG A 40 -6.55 0.21 -6.83
N GLU A 41 -6.94 0.81 -7.95
CA GLU A 41 -6.01 0.93 -9.07
C GLU A 41 -4.84 1.83 -8.74
N ASP A 42 -5.09 2.87 -7.97
CA ASP A 42 -4.01 3.76 -7.53
C ASP A 42 -3.00 3.00 -6.69
N VAL A 43 -3.48 2.16 -5.79
CA VAL A 43 -2.58 1.36 -4.95
C VAL A 43 -1.79 0.38 -5.80
N MET A 44 -2.47 -0.31 -6.70
CA MET A 44 -1.80 -1.30 -7.54
C MET A 44 -0.78 -0.67 -8.48
N ASP A 45 -1.03 0.55 -8.90
CA ASP A 45 -0.12 1.26 -9.77
C ASP A 45 1.12 1.72 -9.02
N GLY A 46 1.01 1.89 -7.71
CA GLY A 46 2.12 2.39 -6.90
C GLY A 46 2.87 1.36 -6.08
N TRP A 47 2.33 0.14 -5.99
CA TRP A 47 3.01 -0.85 -5.16
C TRP A 47 4.12 -1.55 -5.94
N GLU A 48 4.99 -2.24 -5.21
CA GLU A 48 6.08 -3.00 -5.81
C GLU A 48 5.99 -4.44 -5.40
N SER A 49 6.38 -5.33 -6.30
CA SER A 49 6.47 -6.74 -5.98
C SER A 49 7.77 -7.01 -5.24
N VAL A 50 7.67 -7.68 -4.11
CA VAL A 50 8.86 -8.04 -3.36
C VAL A 50 8.84 -9.53 -3.08
N SER A 51 10.02 -10.11 -3.03
CA SER A 51 10.15 -11.51 -2.70
C SER A 51 10.11 -11.65 -1.19
N ALA A 52 9.17 -12.45 -0.73
CA ALA A 52 9.01 -12.63 0.72
C ALA A 52 9.97 -13.67 1.25
N SER A 53 10.61 -14.39 0.37
CA SER A 53 11.55 -15.41 0.83
C SER A 53 12.94 -14.90 0.69
N ASP A 54 13.67 -15.24 1.52
CA ASP A 54 15.03 -15.02 1.42
C ASP A 54 15.78 -15.68 2.40
#